data_8301110944f6fac5c97b1bd80b03b403
#
_entry.id   8301110944f6fac5c97b1bd80b03b403
#
_cell.length_a   1.000
_cell.length_b   1.000
_cell.length_c   1.000
_cell.angle_alpha   90.00
_cell.angle_beta   90.00
_cell.angle_gamma   90.00
#
_symmetry.space_group_name_H-M   'P 1'
#
loop_
_entity.id
_entity.type
_entity.pdbx_description
1 polymer ?
#
loop_
_entity_poly.entity_id
_entity_poly.type
_entity_poly.pdbx_seq_one_letter_code
_entity_poly.pdbx_strand_id
1 'polypeptide(L)'
;MLSKREKLFAAVSDLHGLICPVCRQLLSRQGDNLICAGGHAINVNRRGCVNLLSAQADTFYDAALFAARERVFAAGCYQPVADAIDALLPDAPQKLLDAGCGEGWYLNAL
;
A
#
# COMPACT_ATOMS: atom_id res chain seq x y z
N MET A 1 -8.50 -14.22 -13.92
CA MET A 1 -8.39 -13.33 -12.74
C MET A 1 -6.92 -12.97 -12.51
N LEU A 2 -6.61 -11.69 -12.35
CA LEU A 2 -5.25 -11.23 -12.10
C LEU A 2 -4.72 -11.73 -10.74
N SER A 3 -3.46 -12.18 -10.71
CA SER A 3 -2.76 -12.47 -9.47
C SER A 3 -2.60 -11.21 -8.62
N LYS A 4 -2.32 -11.38 -7.33
CA LYS A 4 -2.06 -10.23 -6.44
C LYS A 4 -0.88 -9.37 -6.92
N ARG A 5 0.15 -10.02 -7.49
CA ARG A 5 1.31 -9.33 -8.09
C ARG A 5 0.91 -8.52 -9.32
N GLU A 6 0.09 -9.09 -10.22
CA GLU A 6 -0.41 -8.37 -11.40
C GLU A 6 -1.25 -7.13 -11.00
N LYS A 7 -2.08 -7.26 -9.97
CA LYS A 7 -2.85 -6.13 -9.43
C LYS A 7 -1.95 -5.01 -8.93
N LEU A 8 -0.85 -5.35 -8.24
CA LEU A 8 0.12 -4.34 -7.82
C LEU A 8 0.75 -3.64 -9.01
N PHE A 9 1.21 -4.39 -10.02
CA PHE A 9 1.84 -3.78 -11.20
C PHE A 9 0.88 -2.86 -11.96
N ALA A 10 -0.39 -3.24 -12.08
CA ALA A 10 -1.42 -2.37 -12.66
C ALA A 10 -1.57 -1.08 -11.84
N ALA A 11 -1.70 -1.19 -10.52
CA ALA A 11 -1.83 -0.04 -9.64
C ALA A 11 -0.60 0.89 -9.70
N VAL A 12 0.60 0.35 -9.75
CA VAL A 12 1.84 1.14 -9.89
C VAL A 12 1.87 1.89 -11.22
N SER A 13 1.44 1.25 -12.30
CA SER A 13 1.35 1.89 -13.62
C SER A 13 0.33 3.04 -13.63
N ASP A 14 -0.81 2.86 -12.97
CA ASP A 14 -1.86 3.88 -12.92
C ASP A 14 -1.49 5.08 -12.05
N LEU A 15 -0.69 4.86 -11.02
CA LEU A 15 -0.28 5.93 -10.10
C LEU A 15 0.81 6.85 -10.66
N HIS A 16 1.55 6.43 -11.68
CA HIS A 16 2.63 7.19 -12.34
C HIS A 16 3.69 7.77 -11.39
N GLY A 17 3.94 7.17 -10.23
CA GLY A 17 4.69 7.88 -9.20
C GLY A 17 5.50 7.05 -8.22
N LEU A 18 5.65 5.75 -8.41
CA LEU A 18 6.51 4.98 -7.52
C LEU A 18 7.97 5.23 -7.88
N ILE A 19 8.73 5.77 -6.92
CA ILE A 19 10.14 6.12 -7.11
C ILE A 19 11.06 5.20 -6.33
N CYS A 20 12.27 5.03 -6.83
CA CYS A 20 13.31 4.26 -6.17
C CYS A 20 13.73 4.91 -4.84
N PRO A 21 13.72 4.19 -3.71
CA PRO A 21 14.12 4.74 -2.42
C PRO A 21 15.61 5.09 -2.33
N VAL A 22 16.44 4.56 -3.24
CA VAL A 22 17.89 4.81 -3.27
C VAL A 22 18.23 6.05 -4.09
N CYS A 23 17.77 6.13 -5.34
CA CYS A 23 18.16 7.19 -6.28
C CYS A 23 17.02 8.11 -6.70
N ARG A 24 15.79 7.89 -6.21
CA ARG A 24 14.58 8.67 -6.48
C ARG A 24 14.13 8.72 -7.95
N GLN A 25 14.72 7.90 -8.81
CA GLN A 25 14.26 7.75 -10.18
C GLN A 25 13.00 6.87 -10.24
N LEU A 26 12.18 7.05 -11.27
CA LEU A 26 10.98 6.27 -11.46
C LEU A 26 11.28 4.78 -11.54
N LEU A 27 10.43 3.99 -10.91
CA LEU A 27 10.43 2.55 -10.99
C LEU A 27 9.50 2.08 -12.11
N SER A 28 9.96 1.14 -12.90
CA SER A 28 9.17 0.47 -13.93
C SER A 28 9.24 -1.04 -13.78
N ARG A 29 8.20 -1.72 -14.26
CA ARG A 29 8.15 -3.18 -14.21
C ARG A 29 9.17 -3.79 -15.19
N GLN A 30 9.93 -4.74 -14.67
CA GLN A 30 10.74 -5.66 -15.49
C GLN A 30 10.59 -7.08 -14.93
N GLY A 31 9.81 -7.91 -15.63
CA GLY A 31 9.44 -9.24 -15.13
C GLY A 31 8.66 -9.16 -13.80
N ASP A 32 9.20 -9.77 -12.76
CA ASP A 32 8.64 -9.79 -11.40
C ASP A 32 9.23 -8.70 -10.49
N ASN A 33 10.01 -7.79 -11.05
CA ASN A 33 10.68 -6.73 -10.30
C ASN A 33 10.21 -5.34 -10.76
N LEU A 34 10.46 -4.37 -9.88
CA LEU A 34 10.46 -2.95 -10.20
C LEU A 34 11.91 -2.49 -10.29
N ILE A 35 12.28 -1.85 -11.39
CA ILE A 35 13.66 -1.42 -11.68
C ILE A 35 13.67 0.06 -12.05
N CYS A 36 14.65 0.79 -11.54
CA CYS A 36 14.91 2.19 -11.93
C CYS A 36 16.02 2.27 -12.99
N ALA A 37 16.17 3.43 -13.61
CA ALA A 37 17.23 3.69 -14.58
C ALA A 37 18.64 3.56 -13.99
N GLY A 38 18.80 3.74 -12.67
CA GLY A 38 20.05 3.52 -11.94
C GLY A 38 20.39 2.05 -11.68
N GLY A 39 19.55 1.11 -12.14
CA GLY A 39 19.77 -0.33 -12.01
C GLY A 39 19.37 -0.94 -10.67
N HIS A 40 18.76 -0.16 -9.75
CA HIS A 40 18.26 -0.72 -8.50
C HIS A 40 17.00 -1.53 -8.78
N ALA A 41 16.97 -2.78 -8.30
CA ALA A 41 15.86 -3.70 -8.49
C ALA A 41 15.19 -4.00 -7.15
N ILE A 42 13.86 -3.95 -7.15
CA ILE A 42 13.02 -4.26 -6.00
C ILE A 42 12.11 -5.41 -6.38
N ASN A 43 12.21 -6.53 -5.66
CA ASN A 43 11.38 -7.69 -5.93
C ASN A 43 9.94 -7.47 -5.46
N VAL A 44 9.00 -7.87 -6.30
CA VAL A 44 7.58 -7.96 -5.94
C VAL A 44 7.25 -9.41 -5.62
N ASN A 45 6.95 -9.70 -4.37
CA ASN A 45 6.65 -11.06 -3.97
C ASN A 45 5.31 -11.58 -4.53
N ARG A 46 5.04 -12.88 -4.38
CA ARG A 46 3.80 -13.49 -4.90
C ARG A 46 2.51 -12.95 -4.27
N ARG A 47 2.61 -12.34 -3.07
CA ARG A 47 1.48 -11.69 -2.40
C ARG A 47 1.22 -10.27 -2.89
N GLY A 48 2.01 -9.76 -3.82
CA GLY A 48 1.90 -8.39 -4.32
C GLY A 48 2.44 -7.36 -3.33
N CYS A 49 3.43 -7.72 -2.53
CA CYS A 49 4.07 -6.79 -1.59
C CYS A 49 5.45 -6.39 -2.10
N VAL A 50 5.81 -5.16 -1.86
CA VAL A 50 7.11 -4.55 -2.17
C VAL A 50 7.73 -4.09 -0.86
N ASN A 51 9.01 -4.38 -0.66
CA ASN A 51 9.77 -3.83 0.45
C ASN A 51 10.62 -2.67 -0.06
N LEU A 52 10.27 -1.46 0.36
CA LEU A 52 10.99 -0.23 -0.01
C LEU A 52 12.05 0.18 1.04
N LEU A 53 12.17 -0.57 2.12
CA LEU A 53 13.15 -0.29 3.16
C LEU A 53 14.54 -0.80 2.75
N SER A 54 15.56 -0.01 3.01
CA SER A 54 16.97 -0.38 2.77
C SER A 54 17.52 -1.34 3.84
N ALA A 55 16.87 -1.42 5.01
CA ALA A 55 17.22 -2.31 6.10
C ALA A 55 15.94 -2.84 6.77
N GLN A 56 16.08 -3.97 7.45
CA GLN A 56 14.98 -4.49 8.26
C GLN A 56 14.76 -3.56 9.44
N ALA A 57 13.53 -3.03 9.56
CA ALA A 57 13.14 -2.21 10.70
C ALA A 57 12.64 -3.13 11.83
N ASP A 58 13.08 -2.88 13.04
CA ASP A 58 12.44 -3.44 14.23
C ASP A 58 11.03 -2.86 14.34
N THR A 59 10.06 -3.73 14.51
CA THR A 59 8.66 -3.32 14.63
C THR A 59 8.01 -3.99 15.82
N PHE A 60 7.26 -3.22 16.58
CA PHE A 60 6.36 -3.74 17.62
C PHE A 60 5.08 -4.33 17.04
N TYR A 61 4.89 -4.22 15.73
CA TYR A 61 3.71 -4.71 15.02
C TYR A 61 3.86 -6.20 14.70
N ASP A 62 3.43 -7.03 15.63
CA ASP A 62 3.37 -8.48 15.46
C ASP A 62 1.96 -8.96 15.06
N ALA A 63 1.82 -10.26 14.83
CA ALA A 63 0.53 -10.86 14.45
C ALA A 63 -0.54 -10.69 15.53
N ALA A 64 -0.16 -10.68 16.82
CA ALA A 64 -1.09 -10.52 17.93
C ALA A 64 -1.65 -9.09 17.98
N LEU A 65 -0.80 -8.09 17.75
CA LEU A 65 -1.22 -6.69 17.68
C LEU A 65 -2.15 -6.46 16.49
N PHE A 66 -1.83 -6.98 15.30
CA PHE A 66 -2.72 -6.87 14.14
C PHE A 66 -4.06 -7.56 14.36
N ALA A 67 -4.09 -8.73 14.99
CA ALA A 67 -5.35 -9.39 15.35
C ALA A 67 -6.17 -8.58 16.36
N ALA A 68 -5.53 -7.92 17.31
CA ALA A 68 -6.20 -7.03 18.26
C ALA A 68 -6.79 -5.80 17.54
N ARG A 69 -6.05 -5.18 16.63
CA ARG A 69 -6.51 -4.05 15.80
C ARG A 69 -7.71 -4.45 14.95
N GLU A 70 -7.66 -5.60 14.29
CA GLU A 70 -8.76 -6.12 13.49
C GLU A 70 -10.06 -6.24 14.30
N ARG A 71 -9.98 -6.75 15.54
CA ARG A 71 -11.15 -6.80 16.44
C ARG A 71 -11.72 -5.43 16.77
N VAL A 72 -10.85 -4.44 17.01
CA VAL A 72 -11.26 -3.05 17.30
C VAL A 72 -11.94 -2.41 16.10
N PHE A 73 -11.40 -2.59 14.90
CA PHE A 73 -12.01 -2.11 13.66
C PHE A 73 -13.34 -2.80 13.39
N ALA A 74 -13.40 -4.12 13.54
CA ALA A 74 -14.63 -4.89 13.35
C ALA A 74 -15.73 -4.52 14.35
N ALA A 75 -15.38 -4.08 15.56
CA ALA A 75 -16.31 -3.57 16.55
C ALA A 75 -16.90 -2.18 16.23
N GLY A 76 -16.42 -1.53 15.14
CA GLY A 76 -16.92 -0.23 14.70
C GLY A 76 -16.37 0.97 15.48
N CYS A 77 -15.34 0.80 16.30
CA CYS A 77 -14.79 1.88 17.12
C CYS A 77 -14.27 3.07 16.28
N TYR A 78 -13.80 2.80 15.06
CA TYR A 78 -13.27 3.80 14.13
C TYR A 78 -14.24 4.17 13.00
N GLN A 79 -15.43 3.58 12.96
CA GLN A 79 -16.43 3.89 11.93
C GLN A 79 -16.78 5.38 11.88
N PRO A 80 -16.95 6.11 13.00
CA PRO A 80 -17.22 7.55 12.96
C PRO A 80 -16.12 8.36 12.28
N VAL A 81 -14.87 7.91 12.38
CA VAL A 81 -13.73 8.56 11.72
C VAL A 81 -13.79 8.32 10.21
N ALA A 82 -14.06 7.09 9.78
CA ALA A 82 -14.25 6.77 8.36
C ALA A 82 -15.41 7.55 7.75
N ASP A 83 -16.53 7.63 8.44
CA ASP A 83 -17.71 8.39 8.00
C ASP A 83 -17.41 9.89 7.85
N ALA A 84 -16.63 10.46 8.79
CA ALA A 84 -16.19 11.85 8.71
C ALA A 84 -15.24 12.11 7.53
N ILE A 85 -14.35 11.17 7.22
CA ILE A 85 -13.48 11.26 6.05
C ILE A 85 -14.31 11.17 4.77
N ASP A 86 -15.21 10.20 4.67
CA ASP A 86 -16.07 10.00 3.51
C ASP A 86 -16.90 11.26 3.21
N ALA A 87 -17.44 11.90 4.25
CA ALA A 87 -18.18 13.15 4.11
C ALA A 87 -17.36 14.34 3.58
N LEU A 88 -16.04 14.27 3.67
CA LEU A 88 -15.11 15.28 3.12
C LEU A 88 -14.64 14.97 1.71
N LEU A 89 -14.84 13.74 1.24
CA LEU A 89 -14.44 13.34 -0.10
C LEU A 89 -15.48 13.83 -1.12
N PRO A 90 -15.04 14.30 -2.30
CA PRO A 90 -15.98 14.64 -3.38
C PRO A 90 -16.68 13.38 -3.91
N ASP A 91 -17.91 13.52 -4.41
CA ASP A 91 -18.69 12.44 -5.02
C ASP A 91 -18.10 11.89 -6.32
N ALA A 92 -17.15 12.61 -6.92
CA ALA A 92 -16.47 12.20 -8.14
C ALA A 92 -15.35 11.17 -7.85
N PRO A 93 -15.03 10.27 -8.79
CA PRO A 93 -13.91 9.34 -8.64
C PRO A 93 -12.60 10.05 -8.28
N GLN A 94 -11.92 9.56 -7.24
CA GLN A 94 -10.71 10.15 -6.69
C GLN A 94 -9.54 9.17 -6.79
N LYS A 95 -8.32 9.74 -6.88
CA LYS A 95 -7.09 9.01 -6.56
C LYS A 95 -6.75 9.30 -5.10
N LEU A 96 -6.82 8.29 -4.26
CA LEU A 96 -6.59 8.40 -2.82
C LEU A 96 -5.31 7.68 -2.44
N LEU A 97 -4.50 8.31 -1.62
CA LEU A 97 -3.32 7.72 -1.00
C LEU A 97 -3.47 7.77 0.52
N ASP A 98 -3.47 6.61 1.15
CA ASP A 98 -3.38 6.48 2.59
C ASP A 98 -1.93 6.14 2.98
N ALA A 99 -1.18 7.14 3.42
CA ALA A 99 0.21 6.95 3.84
C ALA A 99 0.25 6.34 5.25
N GLY A 100 0.90 5.16 5.37
CA GLY A 100 0.89 4.40 6.61
C GLY A 100 -0.41 3.66 6.86
N CYS A 101 -1.04 3.16 5.80
CA CYS A 101 -2.37 2.55 5.84
C CYS A 101 -2.53 1.33 6.76
N GLY A 102 -1.45 0.77 7.30
CA GLY A 102 -1.51 -0.45 8.10
C GLY A 102 -2.16 -1.60 7.34
N GLU A 103 -3.22 -2.18 7.89
CA GLU A 103 -4.02 -3.25 7.26
C GLU A 103 -4.95 -2.75 6.14
N GLY A 104 -4.99 -1.45 5.87
CA GLY A 104 -5.81 -0.86 4.80
C GLY A 104 -7.30 -0.73 5.14
N TRP A 105 -7.65 -0.78 6.41
CA TRP A 105 -9.06 -0.74 6.84
C TRP A 105 -9.80 0.53 6.37
N TYR A 106 -9.19 1.70 6.50
CA TYR A 106 -9.82 2.96 6.07
C TYR A 106 -10.10 2.98 4.56
N LEU A 107 -9.12 2.59 3.73
CA LEU A 107 -9.33 2.53 2.27
C LEU A 107 -10.42 1.54 1.86
N ASN A 108 -10.64 0.49 2.65
CA ASN A 108 -11.70 -0.47 2.41
C ASN A 108 -13.07 0.01 2.93
N ALA A 109 -13.09 0.94 3.87
CA ALA A 109 -14.30 1.50 4.45
C ALA A 109 -14.86 2.70 3.65
N LEU A 110 -14.01 3.37 2.87
CA LEU A 110 -14.36 4.50 1.99
C LEU A 110 -14.79 4.03 0.61
#